data_70f13d1059ab442f3ad0e8ae3a6122b2
#
_entry.id   70f13d1059ab442f3ad0e8ae3a6122b2
#
_cell.length_a   1.000
_cell.length_b   1.000
_cell.length_c   1.000
_cell.angle_alpha   90.00
_cell.angle_beta   90.00
_cell.angle_gamma   90.00
#
_symmetry.space_group_name_H-M   'P 1'
#
loop_
_entity.id
_entity.type
_entity.pdbx_description
1 polymer ?
#
loop_
_entity_poly.entity_id
_entity_poly.type
_entity_poly.pdbx_seq_one_letter_code
_entity_poly.pdbx_strand_id
1 'polypeptide(L)'
;MTRPDFRPMSHSRGEITTFVMPHMQNVMGDLFGGHLAALVDQAAAVAAIRHAGGPAVTRAIDRLDFHHPIPVGSLVTCTATVDYVGNSSMEITVQVYSEQVSTGERRQTHTAHMVFVAVDPERNPCRVPRLVPETEEERARYELARVRYETRRR
;
A
#
# COMPACT_ATOMS: atom_id res chain seq x y z
N MET A 1 -19.16 10.35 -14.13
CA MET A 1 -19.04 10.92 -12.77
C MET A 1 -17.77 11.73 -12.67
N THR A 2 -17.88 13.00 -12.29
CA THR A 2 -16.72 13.87 -12.15
C THR A 2 -15.95 13.49 -10.90
N ARG A 3 -14.63 13.35 -11.02
CA ARG A 3 -13.77 13.11 -9.85
C ARG A 3 -13.63 14.40 -9.05
N PRO A 4 -13.58 14.34 -7.71
CA PRO A 4 -13.32 15.54 -6.92
C PRO A 4 -11.92 16.08 -7.19
N ASP A 5 -11.72 17.38 -6.97
CA ASP A 5 -10.40 18.00 -7.15
C ASP A 5 -9.42 17.62 -6.03
N PHE A 6 -9.94 17.34 -4.84
CA PHE A 6 -9.15 17.05 -3.64
C PHE A 6 -9.74 15.87 -2.88
N ARG A 7 -8.86 15.11 -2.21
CA ARG A 7 -9.26 14.11 -1.22
C ARG A 7 -8.30 14.15 -0.03
N PRO A 8 -8.82 14.03 1.19
CA PRO A 8 -7.95 13.89 2.37
C PRO A 8 -7.24 12.54 2.36
N MET A 9 -6.06 12.47 2.96
CA MET A 9 -5.29 11.22 3.03
C MET A 9 -6.09 10.10 3.70
N SER A 10 -6.89 10.43 4.71
CA SER A 10 -7.72 9.45 5.44
C SER A 10 -8.79 8.78 4.58
N HIS A 11 -9.18 9.39 3.46
CA HIS A 11 -10.26 8.88 2.59
C HIS A 11 -9.94 7.52 1.98
N SER A 12 -8.69 7.29 1.63
CA SER A 12 -8.31 6.16 0.76
C SER A 12 -7.64 4.98 1.47
N ARG A 13 -7.52 5.04 2.80
CA ARG A 13 -6.86 3.97 3.55
C ARG A 13 -7.43 2.60 3.16
N GLY A 14 -6.52 1.70 2.74
CA GLY A 14 -6.86 0.32 2.39
C GLY A 14 -6.33 -0.66 3.44
N GLU A 15 -7.04 -1.75 3.65
CA GLU A 15 -6.62 -2.78 4.60
C GLU A 15 -7.04 -4.16 4.09
N ILE A 16 -6.11 -5.11 4.16
CA ILE A 16 -6.36 -6.52 3.89
C ILE A 16 -5.84 -7.31 5.07
N THR A 17 -6.67 -8.20 5.59
CA THR A 17 -6.32 -9.08 6.69
C THR A 17 -6.68 -10.51 6.30
N THR A 18 -5.73 -11.44 6.50
CA THR A 18 -5.94 -12.87 6.23
C THR A 18 -5.09 -13.72 7.14
N PHE A 19 -5.53 -14.95 7.39
CA PHE A 19 -4.66 -15.95 8.01
C PHE A 19 -3.59 -16.39 7.01
N VAL A 20 -2.40 -16.68 7.52
CA VAL A 20 -1.36 -17.36 6.75
C VAL A 20 -1.69 -18.86 6.73
N MET A 21 -2.17 -19.33 5.58
CA MET A 21 -2.60 -20.72 5.41
C MET A 21 -1.45 -21.60 4.89
N PRO A 22 -1.54 -22.92 5.05
CA PRO A 22 -0.47 -23.84 4.60
C PRO A 22 -0.05 -23.69 3.14
N HIS A 23 -1.00 -23.37 2.23
CA HIS A 23 -0.68 -23.17 0.81
C HIS A 23 0.10 -21.88 0.53
N MET A 24 0.23 -21.01 1.51
CA MET A 24 0.94 -19.72 1.41
C MET A 24 2.36 -19.82 1.99
N GLN A 25 2.79 -20.99 2.44
CA GLN A 25 4.07 -21.14 3.11
C GLN A 25 5.24 -21.32 2.15
N ASN A 26 6.41 -20.88 2.61
CA ASN A 26 7.69 -21.22 2.01
C ASN A 26 8.22 -22.55 2.62
N VAL A 27 9.43 -22.95 2.23
CA VAL A 27 10.05 -24.19 2.70
C VAL A 27 10.32 -24.21 4.22
N MET A 28 10.30 -23.07 4.88
CA MET A 28 10.54 -22.94 6.32
C MET A 28 9.26 -22.88 7.16
N GLY A 29 8.09 -22.97 6.52
CA GLY A 29 6.81 -22.88 7.23
C GLY A 29 6.33 -21.45 7.51
N ASP A 30 6.90 -20.47 6.83
CA ASP A 30 6.54 -19.06 6.96
C ASP A 30 5.87 -18.57 5.69
N LEU A 31 5.22 -17.40 5.77
CA LEU A 31 4.57 -16.76 4.62
C LEU A 31 5.59 -16.57 3.49
N PHE A 32 5.28 -17.15 2.33
CA PHE A 32 6.12 -17.04 1.14
C PHE A 32 6.17 -15.59 0.66
N GLY A 33 7.39 -15.13 0.32
CA GLY A 33 7.60 -13.74 -0.09
C GLY A 33 6.72 -13.27 -1.24
N GLY A 34 6.47 -14.14 -2.23
CA GLY A 34 5.58 -13.84 -3.34
C GLY A 34 4.12 -13.66 -2.92
N HIS A 35 3.66 -14.43 -1.93
CA HIS A 35 2.31 -14.24 -1.35
C HIS A 35 2.23 -12.92 -0.59
N LEU A 36 3.26 -12.57 0.17
CA LEU A 36 3.31 -11.29 0.87
C LEU A 36 3.28 -10.14 -0.13
N ALA A 37 4.06 -10.22 -1.19
CA ALA A 37 4.07 -9.20 -2.24
C ALA A 37 2.69 -9.04 -2.87
N ALA A 38 1.96 -10.14 -3.10
CA ALA A 38 0.60 -10.10 -3.63
C ALA A 38 -0.37 -9.41 -2.66
N LEU A 39 -0.28 -9.70 -1.37
CA LEU A 39 -1.13 -9.05 -0.35
C LEU A 39 -0.85 -7.55 -0.25
N VAL A 40 0.42 -7.18 -0.29
CA VAL A 40 0.87 -5.78 -0.29
C VAL A 40 0.32 -5.05 -1.52
N ASP A 41 0.44 -5.67 -2.69
CA ASP A 41 -0.07 -5.10 -3.94
C ASP A 41 -1.59 -4.91 -3.89
N GLN A 42 -2.33 -5.88 -3.37
CA GLN A 42 -3.78 -5.80 -3.23
C GLN A 42 -4.20 -4.68 -2.28
N ALA A 43 -3.56 -4.56 -1.13
CA ALA A 43 -3.85 -3.48 -0.17
C ALA A 43 -3.57 -2.11 -0.80
N ALA A 44 -2.45 -1.98 -1.49
CA ALA A 44 -2.08 -0.76 -2.20
C ALA A 44 -3.09 -0.43 -3.30
N ALA A 45 -3.57 -1.44 -4.04
CA ALA A 45 -4.59 -1.26 -5.08
C ALA A 45 -5.89 -0.69 -4.50
N VAL A 46 -6.32 -1.18 -3.34
CA VAL A 46 -7.52 -0.65 -2.67
C VAL A 46 -7.35 0.85 -2.38
N ALA A 47 -6.22 1.23 -1.81
CA ALA A 47 -5.94 2.63 -1.51
C ALA A 47 -5.89 3.49 -2.79
N ALA A 48 -5.20 3.00 -3.82
CA ALA A 48 -5.06 3.71 -5.10
C ALA A 48 -6.42 3.94 -5.77
N ILE A 49 -7.23 2.89 -5.85
CA ILE A 49 -8.55 2.96 -6.50
C ILE A 49 -9.49 3.88 -5.74
N ARG A 50 -9.48 3.81 -4.41
CA ARG A 50 -10.27 4.72 -3.57
C ARG A 50 -9.88 6.17 -3.79
N HIS A 51 -8.58 6.46 -3.83
CA HIS A 51 -8.11 7.83 -4.05
C HIS A 51 -8.42 8.32 -5.46
N ALA A 52 -8.09 7.51 -6.46
CA ALA A 52 -8.31 7.88 -7.86
C ALA A 52 -9.79 7.99 -8.23
N GLY A 53 -10.66 7.24 -7.56
CA GLY A 53 -12.07 7.15 -7.92
C GLY A 53 -12.29 6.38 -9.21
N GLY A 54 -11.38 5.47 -9.56
CA GLY A 54 -11.43 4.67 -10.78
C GLY A 54 -10.23 3.75 -10.89
N PRO A 55 -10.05 3.07 -12.03
CA PRO A 55 -8.97 2.08 -12.20
C PRO A 55 -7.59 2.68 -11.94
N ALA A 56 -6.75 1.89 -11.27
CA ALA A 56 -5.35 2.20 -11.06
C ALA A 56 -4.54 0.92 -11.13
N VAL A 57 -3.34 1.00 -11.67
CA VAL A 57 -2.47 -0.15 -11.89
C VAL A 57 -1.12 0.03 -11.21
N THR A 58 -0.52 -1.08 -10.81
CA THR A 58 0.82 -1.10 -10.22
C THR A 58 1.83 -0.71 -11.29
N ARG A 59 2.63 0.31 -10.98
CA ARG A 59 3.74 0.72 -11.83
C ARG A 59 5.07 0.20 -11.32
N ALA A 60 5.29 0.24 -10.01
CA ALA A 60 6.54 -0.19 -9.41
C ALA A 60 6.35 -0.59 -7.96
N ILE A 61 7.11 -1.58 -7.54
CA ILE A 61 7.39 -1.82 -6.13
C ILE A 61 8.77 -1.21 -5.91
N ASP A 62 8.78 -0.07 -5.22
CA ASP A 62 10.00 0.70 -5.02
C ASP A 62 10.91 0.02 -3.99
N ARG A 63 10.31 -0.49 -2.92
CA ARG A 63 11.03 -1.22 -1.89
C ARG A 63 10.08 -2.11 -1.09
N LEU A 64 10.52 -3.35 -0.86
CA LEU A 64 9.87 -4.30 0.04
C LEU A 64 10.97 -5.08 0.77
N ASP A 65 11.14 -4.78 2.06
CA ASP A 65 12.13 -5.44 2.89
C ASP A 65 11.49 -6.57 3.70
N PHE A 66 12.14 -7.71 3.75
CA PHE A 66 11.70 -8.92 4.48
C PHE A 66 12.51 -9.03 5.77
N HIS A 67 12.02 -8.42 6.85
CA HIS A 67 12.78 -8.35 8.11
C HIS A 67 12.45 -9.47 9.10
N HIS A 68 11.20 -9.93 9.10
CA HIS A 68 10.73 -10.90 10.08
C HIS A 68 9.85 -11.96 9.40
N PRO A 69 10.07 -13.25 9.69
CA PRO A 69 9.21 -14.30 9.18
C PRO A 69 7.81 -14.21 9.80
N ILE A 70 6.80 -14.58 9.01
CA ILE A 70 5.41 -14.61 9.46
C ILE A 70 4.96 -16.09 9.41
N PRO A 71 4.84 -16.78 10.55
CA PRO A 71 4.53 -18.21 10.56
C PRO A 71 3.13 -18.53 10.05
N VAL A 72 2.94 -19.71 9.48
CA VAL A 72 1.63 -20.28 9.19
C VAL A 72 0.79 -20.28 10.47
N GLY A 73 -0.47 -19.89 10.36
CA GLY A 73 -1.38 -19.74 11.51
C GLY A 73 -1.44 -18.33 12.09
N SER A 74 -0.49 -17.45 11.72
CA SER A 74 -0.56 -16.04 12.10
C SER A 74 -1.62 -15.32 11.29
N LEU A 75 -2.12 -14.21 11.84
CA LEU A 75 -2.94 -13.27 11.10
C LEU A 75 -2.03 -12.18 10.53
N VAL A 76 -2.09 -11.95 9.22
CA VAL A 76 -1.32 -10.89 8.57
C VAL A 76 -2.27 -9.77 8.14
N THR A 77 -1.90 -8.53 8.47
CA THR A 77 -2.65 -7.34 8.10
C THR A 77 -1.76 -6.39 7.31
N CYS A 78 -2.21 -6.00 6.13
CA CYS A 78 -1.55 -5.01 5.29
C CYS A 78 -2.41 -3.75 5.26
N THR A 79 -1.87 -2.63 5.74
CA THR A 79 -2.55 -1.34 5.77
C THR A 79 -1.85 -0.40 4.79
N ALA A 80 -2.60 0.13 3.83
CA ALA A 80 -2.08 0.99 2.78
C ALA A 80 -2.60 2.41 2.90
N THR A 81 -1.73 3.38 2.66
CA THR A 81 -2.08 4.80 2.59
C THR A 81 -1.47 5.42 1.35
N VAL A 82 -2.24 6.30 0.68
CA VAL A 82 -1.68 7.16 -0.36
C VAL A 82 -1.04 8.34 0.34
N ASP A 83 0.27 8.47 0.19
CA ASP A 83 1.04 9.47 0.95
C ASP A 83 1.46 10.67 0.11
N TYR A 84 1.50 10.54 -1.22
CA TYR A 84 1.80 11.62 -2.15
C TYR A 84 1.24 11.30 -3.53
N VAL A 85 0.87 12.32 -4.28
CA VAL A 85 0.41 12.14 -5.67
C VAL A 85 1.13 13.09 -6.62
N GLY A 86 1.45 12.58 -7.81
CA GLY A 86 1.85 13.38 -8.95
C GLY A 86 0.61 13.73 -9.77
N ASN A 87 0.76 13.87 -11.08
CA ASN A 87 -0.38 14.13 -11.96
C ASN A 87 -1.31 12.92 -12.07
N SER A 88 -0.76 11.76 -12.39
CA SER A 88 -1.48 10.48 -12.53
C SER A 88 -0.96 9.40 -11.59
N SER A 89 0.18 9.61 -10.95
CA SER A 89 0.84 8.63 -10.09
C SER A 89 0.50 8.87 -8.62
N MET A 90 0.57 7.78 -7.86
CA MET A 90 0.30 7.76 -6.42
C MET A 90 1.41 7.01 -5.71
N GLU A 91 2.03 7.65 -4.72
CA GLU A 91 3.01 7.04 -3.83
C GLU A 91 2.27 6.40 -2.67
N ILE A 92 2.41 5.11 -2.50
CA ILE A 92 1.67 4.34 -1.49
C ILE A 92 2.63 3.66 -0.55
N THR A 93 2.37 3.79 0.74
CA THR A 93 3.07 3.04 1.78
C THR A 93 2.15 1.95 2.29
N VAL A 94 2.67 0.73 2.37
CA VAL A 94 1.96 -0.41 2.96
C VAL A 94 2.73 -0.87 4.19
N GLN A 95 2.06 -0.89 5.33
CA GLN A 95 2.60 -1.42 6.57
C GLN A 95 2.02 -2.81 6.80
N VAL A 96 2.89 -3.76 7.12
CA VAL A 96 2.52 -5.16 7.33
C VAL A 96 2.68 -5.51 8.81
N TYR A 97 1.63 -6.07 9.38
CA TYR A 97 1.58 -6.52 10.78
C TYR A 97 1.32 -8.01 10.84
N SER A 98 1.96 -8.67 11.77
CA SER A 98 1.72 -10.07 12.11
C SER A 98 1.13 -10.14 13.51
N GLU A 99 0.11 -10.97 13.68
CA GLU A 99 -0.54 -11.17 14.97
C GLU A 99 -0.63 -12.66 15.29
N GLN A 100 -0.27 -13.01 16.51
CA GLN A 100 -0.60 -14.32 17.08
C GLN A 100 -1.97 -14.18 17.77
N VAL A 101 -3.01 -14.68 17.12
CA VAL A 101 -4.40 -14.41 17.54
C VAL A 101 -4.70 -14.92 18.94
N SER A 102 -4.11 -16.09 19.32
CA SER A 102 -4.36 -16.69 20.63
C SER A 102 -3.87 -15.83 21.82
N THR A 103 -2.84 -15.00 21.60
CA THR A 103 -2.28 -14.14 22.65
C THR A 103 -2.57 -12.66 22.41
N GLY A 104 -2.96 -12.29 21.19
CA GLY A 104 -3.13 -10.90 20.79
C GLY A 104 -1.80 -10.18 20.53
N GLU A 105 -0.67 -10.88 20.61
CA GLU A 105 0.63 -10.28 20.32
C GLU A 105 0.70 -9.87 18.85
N ARG A 106 0.95 -8.59 18.61
CA ARG A 106 0.99 -8.00 17.27
C ARG A 106 2.26 -7.18 17.12
N ARG A 107 2.91 -7.32 15.97
CA ARG A 107 4.08 -6.48 15.64
C ARG A 107 4.11 -6.12 14.16
N GLN A 108 4.70 -4.98 13.87
CA GLN A 108 4.99 -4.59 12.50
C GLN A 108 6.20 -5.37 11.99
N THR A 109 6.03 -6.04 10.87
CA THR A 109 7.07 -6.91 10.29
C THR A 109 7.73 -6.32 9.06
N HIS A 110 6.98 -5.56 8.25
CA HIS A 110 7.46 -5.06 6.96
C HIS A 110 6.88 -3.68 6.67
N THR A 111 7.59 -2.93 5.81
CA THR A 111 7.08 -1.72 5.19
C THR A 111 7.41 -1.79 3.71
N ALA A 112 6.43 -1.47 2.87
CA ALA A 112 6.61 -1.44 1.41
C ALA A 112 6.24 -0.06 0.86
N HIS A 113 6.95 0.36 -0.16
CA HIS A 113 6.66 1.58 -0.91
C HIS A 113 6.35 1.20 -2.35
N MET A 114 5.21 1.65 -2.84
CA MET A 114 4.73 1.30 -4.17
C MET A 114 4.28 2.53 -4.93
N VAL A 115 4.30 2.42 -6.25
CA VAL A 115 3.79 3.44 -7.15
C VAL A 115 2.66 2.85 -7.96
N PHE A 116 1.49 3.49 -7.90
CA PHE A 116 0.35 3.18 -8.75
C PHE A 116 0.08 4.35 -9.70
N VAL A 117 -0.52 4.05 -10.84
CA VAL A 117 -0.93 5.06 -11.83
C VAL A 117 -2.41 4.88 -12.13
N ALA A 118 -3.16 5.97 -12.02
CA ALA A 118 -4.56 5.98 -12.43
C ALA A 118 -4.65 5.94 -13.95
N VAL A 119 -5.56 5.13 -14.47
CA VAL A 119 -5.75 4.95 -15.91
C VAL A 119 -7.22 5.12 -16.28
N ASP A 120 -7.44 5.54 -17.53
CA ASP A 120 -8.77 5.58 -18.12
C ASP A 120 -9.15 4.20 -18.73
N PRO A 121 -10.37 4.03 -19.27
CA PRO A 121 -10.76 2.76 -19.89
C PRO A 121 -9.87 2.33 -21.05
N GLU A 122 -9.22 3.26 -21.73
CA GLU A 122 -8.28 2.99 -22.83
C GLU A 122 -6.86 2.72 -22.31
N ARG A 123 -6.67 2.65 -20.97
CA ARG A 123 -5.41 2.39 -20.28
C ARG A 123 -4.39 3.54 -20.38
N ASN A 124 -4.84 4.74 -20.67
CA ASN A 124 -3.98 5.92 -20.65
C ASN A 124 -3.94 6.52 -19.24
N PRO A 125 -2.78 7.03 -18.79
CA PRO A 125 -2.71 7.71 -17.50
C PRO A 125 -3.70 8.88 -17.44
N CYS A 126 -4.38 9.01 -16.31
CA CYS A 126 -5.31 10.12 -16.10
C CYS A 126 -5.07 10.79 -14.74
N ARG A 127 -5.48 12.05 -14.65
CA ARG A 127 -5.25 12.86 -13.47
C ARG A 127 -5.97 12.32 -12.24
N VAL A 128 -5.27 12.35 -11.10
CA VAL A 128 -5.85 11.98 -9.80
C VAL A 128 -6.20 13.23 -9.00
N PRO A 129 -7.14 13.12 -8.06
CA PRO A 129 -7.41 14.21 -7.12
C PRO A 129 -6.15 14.60 -6.34
N ARG A 130 -6.04 15.87 -5.98
CA ARG A 130 -4.97 16.36 -5.12
C ARG A 130 -5.12 15.74 -3.73
N LEU A 131 -4.01 15.40 -3.11
CA LEU A 131 -3.99 14.80 -1.79
C LEU A 131 -3.83 15.90 -0.73
N VAL A 132 -4.67 15.85 0.31
CA VAL A 132 -4.64 16.83 1.40
C VAL A 132 -4.30 16.13 2.71
N PRO A 133 -3.08 16.30 3.24
CA PRO A 133 -2.75 15.86 4.59
C PRO A 133 -3.44 16.78 5.61
N GLU A 134 -3.98 16.19 6.67
CA GLU A 134 -4.74 16.91 7.69
C GLU A 134 -4.11 16.89 9.08
N THR A 135 -3.21 15.95 9.34
CA THR A 135 -2.52 15.83 10.63
C THR A 135 -1.01 16.03 10.46
N GLU A 136 -0.31 16.27 11.56
CA GLU A 136 1.16 16.38 11.52
C GLU A 136 1.82 15.09 11.04
N GLU A 137 1.29 13.95 11.49
CA GLU A 137 1.77 12.64 11.05
C GLU A 137 1.57 12.47 9.54
N GLU A 138 0.40 12.84 9.02
CA GLU A 138 0.12 12.80 7.59
C GLU A 138 1.03 13.73 6.79
N ARG A 139 1.27 14.94 7.29
CA ARG A 139 2.19 15.88 6.66
C ARG A 139 3.62 15.34 6.60
N ALA A 140 4.08 14.68 7.67
CA ALA A 140 5.39 14.05 7.70
C ALA A 140 5.50 12.93 6.66
N ARG A 141 4.50 12.06 6.58
CA ARG A 141 4.44 11.00 5.56
C ARG A 141 4.41 11.56 4.14
N TYR A 142 3.63 12.61 3.94
CA TYR A 142 3.53 13.31 2.66
C TYR A 142 4.90 13.82 2.20
N GLU A 143 5.66 14.46 3.08
CA GLU A 143 6.98 14.99 2.74
C GLU A 143 8.00 13.88 2.43
N LEU A 144 7.99 12.79 3.18
CA LEU A 144 8.86 11.64 2.88
C LEU A 144 8.53 11.02 1.54
N ALA A 145 7.25 10.88 1.21
CA ALA A 145 6.80 10.34 -0.06
C ALA A 145 7.12 11.31 -1.22
N ARG A 146 7.00 12.61 -1.00
CA ARG A 146 7.39 13.63 -1.98
C ARG A 146 8.86 13.49 -2.35
N VAL A 147 9.73 13.31 -1.37
CA VAL A 147 11.17 13.12 -1.58
C VAL A 147 11.42 11.86 -2.43
N ARG A 148 10.75 10.74 -2.12
CA ARG A 148 10.87 9.52 -2.92
C ARG A 148 10.44 9.75 -4.37
N TYR A 149 9.32 10.42 -4.57
CA TYR A 149 8.79 10.76 -5.89
C TYR A 149 9.79 11.61 -6.70
N GLU A 150 10.30 12.66 -6.11
CA GLU A 150 11.25 13.56 -6.79
C GLU A 150 12.59 12.87 -7.09
N THR A 151 13.08 12.05 -6.16
CA THR A 151 14.32 11.30 -6.34
C THR A 151 14.22 10.32 -7.50
N ARG A 152 13.09 9.63 -7.62
CA ARG A 152 12.87 8.66 -8.72
C ARG A 152 12.77 9.34 -10.08
N ARG A 153 12.34 10.59 -10.15
CA ARG A 153 12.20 11.35 -11.40
C ARG A 153 13.52 11.94 -11.88
N ARG A 154 14.57 11.93 -11.09
CA ARG A 154 15.93 12.36 -11.51
C ARG A 154 16.66 11.20 -12.25
#